data_054951c84a83561b018dc086c93f066c
#
_entry.id   054951c84a83561b018dc086c93f066c
#
_cell.length_a   1.000
_cell.length_b   1.000
_cell.length_c   1.000
_cell.angle_alpha   90.00
_cell.angle_beta   90.00
_cell.angle_gamma   90.00
#
_symmetry.space_group_name_H-M   'P 1'
#
loop_
_entity.id
_entity.type
_entity.pdbx_description
1 polymer ?
#
loop_
_entity_poly.entity_id
_entity_poly.type
_entity_poly.pdbx_seq_one_letter_code
_entity_poly.pdbx_strand_id
1 'polypeptide(L)'
;VLRRFDEDNSGLAGLLLLANILVAGFEPFQNAPEMIARTRPNTLQWPVQKRGGYERKITALEVAIISESKTLLSSSACQKVVDAVYRGQIIYTPLSFVDIIPDHYKHHPISLYNPRKAPILNHHRLIVPRLRNIIEICQFAVLLLFYGLTMVYRDGTNVTRYETIFCAYASGWLLEEFAAIIEHGWYVHTQNVWSFLDIAFFGIYSTYFMLRTYAAVVQDTDLATSALDILCVAAPVLLPRLAFNLMPDNMLFISLRAMMRDFSVLTLLATWCFAGFFLSMKWLIGTHSDHVIDVPGSATISKWMLWIWFGLDGTGFERSVDFHVLLGPALMIAFAFLGNTLFLTVLVSTLTNTFAKIVENATAEVHFRRAVLTFEGVKSDSIFAYRPPLNILALVILLPLKFALSARWFHKVNVGAKRFFNAPMLLAIGLYERHQLWQAPKNETNRWYKRTSLFQWTFSGFSPHGDIQAVFDIEPPKNVFEGSS
;
A
#
# COMPACT_ATOMS: atom_id res chain seq x y z
N VAL A 1 -10.29 20.52 -22.65
CA VAL A 1 -9.11 20.34 -23.49
C VAL A 1 -8.82 18.85 -23.65
N LEU A 2 -8.55 18.08 -22.57
CA LEU A 2 -8.22 16.65 -22.63
C LEU A 2 -9.30 15.80 -23.33
N ARG A 3 -10.60 16.09 -23.09
CA ARG A 3 -11.69 15.37 -23.72
C ARG A 3 -11.72 15.58 -25.24
N ARG A 4 -11.60 16.83 -25.70
CA ARG A 4 -11.51 17.13 -27.13
C ARG A 4 -10.29 16.49 -27.77
N PHE A 5 -9.15 16.54 -27.08
CA PHE A 5 -7.92 15.91 -27.55
C PHE A 5 -8.05 14.39 -27.70
N ASP A 6 -8.78 13.72 -26.78
CA ASP A 6 -9.04 12.30 -26.83
C ASP A 6 -10.02 11.92 -27.98
N GLU A 7 -11.00 12.77 -28.25
CA GLU A 7 -11.95 12.59 -29.36
C GLU A 7 -11.25 12.78 -30.72
N ASP A 8 -10.36 13.79 -30.85
CA ASP A 8 -9.63 14.12 -32.09
C ASP A 8 -8.54 13.10 -32.43
N ASN A 9 -7.93 12.45 -31.45
CA ASN A 9 -6.80 11.53 -31.61
C ASN A 9 -7.15 10.12 -31.17
N SER A 10 -8.03 9.44 -31.91
CA SER A 10 -8.39 8.05 -31.68
C SER A 10 -7.26 7.09 -32.11
N GLY A 11 -7.02 6.04 -31.33
CA GLY A 11 -6.07 4.99 -31.64
C GLY A 11 -4.80 4.96 -30.77
N LEU A 12 -3.85 4.10 -31.16
CA LEU A 12 -2.64 3.84 -30.36
C LEU A 12 -1.68 5.04 -30.33
N ALA A 13 -1.62 5.82 -31.43
CA ALA A 13 -0.82 7.04 -31.51
C ALA A 13 -1.39 8.15 -30.64
N GLY A 14 -2.71 8.33 -30.64
CA GLY A 14 -3.38 9.28 -29.76
C GLY A 14 -3.22 8.93 -28.28
N LEU A 15 -3.29 7.65 -27.95
CA LEU A 15 -3.03 7.17 -26.59
C LEU A 15 -1.59 7.46 -26.15
N LEU A 16 -0.59 7.27 -27.02
CA LEU A 16 0.80 7.60 -26.72
C LEU A 16 1.00 9.09 -26.50
N LEU A 17 0.37 9.91 -27.34
CA LEU A 17 0.44 11.36 -27.24
C LEU A 17 -0.20 11.85 -25.93
N LEU A 18 -1.37 11.31 -25.58
CA LEU A 18 -2.07 11.59 -24.33
C LEU A 18 -1.24 11.15 -23.11
N ALA A 19 -0.60 9.98 -23.18
CA ALA A 19 0.30 9.51 -22.15
C ALA A 19 1.54 10.42 -22.01
N ASN A 20 2.12 10.91 -23.09
CA ASN A 20 3.21 11.85 -23.03
C ASN A 20 2.81 13.15 -22.30
N ILE A 21 1.60 13.66 -22.55
CA ILE A 21 1.10 14.88 -21.88
C ILE A 21 0.89 14.63 -20.38
N LEU A 22 0.30 13.48 -20.02
CA LEU A 22 -0.10 13.20 -18.64
C LEU A 22 1.02 12.61 -17.78
N VAL A 23 1.99 11.92 -18.38
CA VAL A 23 2.97 11.07 -17.67
C VAL A 23 4.44 11.45 -17.96
N ALA A 24 4.74 12.24 -18.99
CA ALA A 24 6.14 12.56 -19.33
C ALA A 24 6.80 13.68 -18.51
N GLY A 25 6.06 14.25 -17.57
CA GLY A 25 6.49 15.40 -16.79
C GLY A 25 5.78 16.69 -17.20
N PHE A 26 5.51 17.53 -16.23
CA PHE A 26 4.71 18.73 -16.39
C PHE A 26 5.53 19.98 -16.03
N GLU A 27 5.64 20.90 -16.98
CA GLU A 27 6.19 22.23 -16.77
C GLU A 27 5.04 23.24 -16.94
N PRO A 28 4.45 23.76 -15.85
CA PRO A 28 3.23 24.58 -15.91
C PRO A 28 3.41 25.90 -16.66
N PHE A 29 4.64 26.37 -16.78
CA PHE A 29 4.97 27.64 -17.48
C PHE A 29 5.69 27.42 -18.80
N GLN A 30 5.69 26.20 -19.33
CA GLN A 30 6.21 25.94 -20.68
C GLN A 30 5.40 26.72 -21.71
N ASN A 31 6.06 27.56 -22.50
CA ASN A 31 5.43 28.46 -23.45
C ASN A 31 4.55 29.57 -22.84
N ALA A 32 4.70 29.89 -21.56
CA ALA A 32 4.04 31.08 -20.99
C ALA A 32 4.59 32.37 -21.61
N PRO A 33 3.75 33.39 -21.86
CA PRO A 33 4.21 34.70 -22.31
C PRO A 33 5.31 35.25 -21.38
N GLU A 34 6.29 35.97 -21.97
CA GLU A 34 7.45 36.48 -21.20
C GLU A 34 7.06 37.33 -19.99
N MET A 35 5.92 38.04 -20.06
CA MET A 35 5.42 38.83 -18.94
C MET A 35 5.11 37.95 -17.72
N ILE A 36 4.52 36.77 -17.92
CA ILE A 36 4.22 35.80 -16.83
C ILE A 36 5.50 35.14 -16.35
N ALA A 37 6.42 34.81 -17.27
CA ALA A 37 7.71 34.23 -16.94
C ALA A 37 8.59 35.19 -16.11
N ARG A 38 8.51 36.50 -16.34
CA ARG A 38 9.24 37.53 -15.57
C ARG A 38 8.61 37.82 -14.20
N THR A 39 7.31 37.69 -14.06
CA THR A 39 6.57 37.94 -12.81
C THR A 39 6.61 36.73 -11.86
N ARG A 40 7.33 35.67 -12.25
CA ARG A 40 7.46 34.44 -11.48
C ARG A 40 8.07 34.74 -10.10
N PRO A 41 7.32 34.73 -9.00
CA PRO A 41 7.93 34.85 -7.70
C PRO A 41 8.83 33.61 -7.47
N ASN A 42 10.07 33.83 -7.06
CA ASN A 42 11.04 32.76 -6.74
C ASN A 42 10.52 31.77 -5.66
N THR A 43 9.40 32.12 -5.01
CA THR A 43 8.71 31.33 -3.98
C THR A 43 7.69 30.34 -4.53
N LEU A 44 7.19 30.50 -5.76
CA LEU A 44 6.39 29.48 -6.46
C LEU A 44 7.33 28.45 -7.13
N GLN A 45 8.23 27.89 -6.35
CA GLN A 45 8.81 26.62 -6.71
C GLN A 45 7.68 25.59 -6.61
N TRP A 46 7.13 25.21 -7.76
CA TRP A 46 6.43 23.92 -7.85
C TRP A 46 7.32 22.91 -7.15
N PRO A 47 6.72 21.90 -6.48
CA PRO A 47 7.48 20.87 -5.83
C PRO A 47 8.21 20.02 -6.86
N VAL A 48 9.18 20.62 -7.52
CA VAL A 48 10.33 19.90 -8.02
C VAL A 48 10.96 19.38 -6.76
N GLN A 49 10.66 18.14 -6.45
CA GLN A 49 11.26 17.54 -5.29
C GLN A 49 12.76 17.53 -5.54
N LYS A 50 13.47 18.47 -4.96
CA LYS A 50 14.93 18.51 -4.96
C LYS A 50 15.40 17.63 -3.81
N ARG A 51 15.99 16.52 -4.13
CA ARG A 51 16.64 15.66 -3.14
C ARG A 51 18.04 15.33 -3.67
N GLY A 52 19.08 15.72 -2.94
CA GLY A 52 20.44 15.31 -3.24
C GLY A 52 21.02 15.76 -4.58
N GLY A 53 20.57 16.91 -5.15
CA GLY A 53 21.05 17.44 -6.43
C GLY A 53 20.34 16.89 -7.68
N TYR A 54 19.39 15.99 -7.54
CA TYR A 54 18.57 15.48 -8.64
C TYR A 54 17.22 16.22 -8.67
N GLU A 55 16.86 16.76 -9.84
CA GLU A 55 15.55 17.35 -10.09
C GLU A 55 14.66 16.31 -10.79
N ARG A 56 13.64 15.81 -10.08
CA ARG A 56 12.61 14.99 -10.70
C ARG A 56 11.45 15.87 -11.13
N LYS A 57 11.07 15.81 -12.40
CA LYS A 57 9.84 16.42 -12.91
C LYS A 57 8.66 15.54 -12.49
N ILE A 58 7.76 16.10 -11.69
CA ILE A 58 6.53 15.43 -11.30
C ILE A 58 5.58 15.42 -12.49
N THR A 59 4.90 14.31 -12.73
CA THR A 59 3.93 14.18 -13.81
C THR A 59 2.60 14.86 -13.44
N ALA A 60 1.79 15.21 -14.45
CA ALA A 60 0.47 15.80 -14.22
C ALA A 60 -0.45 14.86 -13.42
N LEU A 61 -0.36 13.54 -13.65
CA LEU A 61 -1.12 12.54 -12.90
C LEU A 61 -0.62 12.40 -11.47
N GLU A 62 0.69 12.44 -11.22
CA GLU A 62 1.24 12.45 -9.85
C GLU A 62 0.81 13.70 -9.08
N VAL A 63 0.82 14.87 -9.71
CA VAL A 63 0.29 16.10 -9.09
C VAL A 63 -1.20 15.96 -8.77
N ALA A 64 -1.99 15.37 -9.67
CA ALA A 64 -3.42 15.14 -9.45
C ALA A 64 -3.67 14.15 -8.28
N ILE A 65 -2.81 13.16 -8.10
CA ILE A 65 -2.85 12.23 -6.96
C ILE A 65 -2.50 12.96 -5.66
N ILE A 66 -1.42 13.73 -5.66
CA ILE A 66 -0.95 14.49 -4.48
C ILE A 66 -1.98 15.54 -4.04
N SER A 67 -2.63 16.21 -5.01
CA SER A 67 -3.68 17.21 -4.75
C SER A 67 -5.06 16.62 -4.52
N GLU A 68 -5.19 15.28 -4.53
CA GLU A 68 -6.45 14.55 -4.41
C GLU A 68 -7.53 15.02 -5.41
N SER A 69 -7.12 15.40 -6.63
CA SER A 69 -8.01 15.91 -7.67
C SER A 69 -8.84 14.80 -8.32
N LYS A 70 -9.85 14.30 -7.59
CA LYS A 70 -10.69 13.17 -7.98
C LYS A 70 -11.45 13.41 -9.28
N THR A 71 -11.89 14.65 -9.54
CA THR A 71 -12.60 15.02 -10.77
C THR A 71 -11.73 14.91 -12.01
N LEU A 72 -10.45 15.31 -11.94
CA LEU A 72 -9.51 15.13 -13.04
C LEU A 72 -9.21 13.67 -13.29
N LEU A 73 -8.93 12.92 -12.21
CA LEU A 73 -8.59 11.49 -12.30
C LEU A 73 -9.77 10.62 -12.76
N SER A 74 -11.02 11.05 -12.54
CA SER A 74 -12.22 10.35 -13.04
C SER A 74 -12.54 10.67 -14.51
N SER A 75 -11.82 11.59 -15.14
CA SER A 75 -12.03 11.89 -16.56
C SER A 75 -11.65 10.71 -17.45
N SER A 76 -12.41 10.50 -18.55
CA SER A 76 -12.20 9.39 -19.49
C SER A 76 -10.77 9.33 -20.04
N ALA A 77 -10.19 10.49 -20.35
CA ALA A 77 -8.83 10.62 -20.85
C ALA A 77 -7.77 10.13 -19.83
N CYS A 78 -7.89 10.54 -18.57
CA CYS A 78 -6.99 10.08 -17.51
C CYS A 78 -7.16 8.58 -17.27
N GLN A 79 -8.39 8.08 -17.22
CA GLN A 79 -8.67 6.66 -17.02
C GLN A 79 -8.11 5.78 -18.16
N LYS A 80 -8.20 6.21 -19.42
CA LYS A 80 -7.58 5.50 -20.53
C LYS A 80 -6.07 5.35 -20.37
N VAL A 81 -5.37 6.40 -19.92
CA VAL A 81 -3.92 6.35 -19.69
C VAL A 81 -3.59 5.49 -18.47
N VAL A 82 -4.31 5.65 -17.38
CA VAL A 82 -4.14 4.83 -16.16
C VAL A 82 -4.31 3.35 -16.49
N ASP A 83 -5.37 3.00 -17.24
CA ASP A 83 -5.61 1.63 -17.68
C ASP A 83 -4.52 1.09 -18.62
N ALA A 84 -4.05 1.91 -19.55
CA ALA A 84 -3.00 1.52 -20.47
C ALA A 84 -1.67 1.25 -19.75
N VAL A 85 -1.34 2.04 -18.73
CA VAL A 85 -0.18 1.82 -17.86
C VAL A 85 -0.39 0.58 -17.00
N TYR A 86 -1.53 0.45 -16.35
CA TYR A 86 -1.86 -0.71 -15.50
C TYR A 86 -1.78 -2.04 -16.26
N ARG A 87 -2.30 -2.08 -17.48
CA ARG A 87 -2.28 -3.29 -18.34
C ARG A 87 -0.95 -3.50 -19.07
N GLY A 88 -0.04 -2.55 -19.02
CA GLY A 88 1.27 -2.63 -19.67
C GLY A 88 1.23 -2.40 -21.18
N GLN A 89 0.21 -1.77 -21.73
CA GLN A 89 0.21 -1.28 -23.13
C GLN A 89 1.21 -0.14 -23.29
N ILE A 90 1.33 0.67 -22.25
CA ILE A 90 2.33 1.71 -22.09
C ILE A 90 3.22 1.31 -20.92
N ILE A 91 4.51 1.17 -21.16
CA ILE A 91 5.52 0.98 -20.13
C ILE A 91 5.99 2.36 -19.73
N TYR A 92 5.73 2.72 -18.49
CA TYR A 92 6.20 3.94 -17.87
C TYR A 92 7.34 3.61 -16.90
N THR A 93 8.47 4.26 -17.07
CA THR A 93 9.65 4.11 -16.20
C THR A 93 10.03 5.50 -15.70
N PRO A 94 9.51 5.94 -14.53
CA PRO A 94 9.90 7.21 -13.94
C PRO A 94 11.37 7.17 -13.54
N LEU A 95 12.00 8.34 -13.53
CA LEU A 95 13.26 8.53 -12.82
C LEU A 95 12.92 8.65 -11.34
N SER A 96 13.44 7.77 -10.51
CA SER A 96 13.28 7.88 -9.07
C SER A 96 14.25 8.92 -8.48
N PHE A 97 13.95 9.41 -7.26
CA PHE A 97 14.84 10.38 -6.59
C PHE A 97 16.16 9.79 -6.18
N VAL A 98 16.09 8.59 -5.65
CA VAL A 98 17.24 7.85 -5.13
C VAL A 98 17.02 6.39 -5.51
N ASP A 99 17.77 5.95 -6.53
CA ASP A 99 17.82 4.54 -6.86
C ASP A 99 18.82 3.85 -5.94
N ILE A 100 18.44 2.74 -5.35
CA ILE A 100 19.34 1.89 -4.57
C ILE A 100 20.35 1.22 -5.51
N ILE A 101 19.86 0.75 -6.67
CA ILE A 101 20.70 0.21 -7.75
C ILE A 101 20.47 1.03 -9.02
N PRO A 102 21.12 2.22 -9.16
CA PRO A 102 20.87 3.11 -10.28
C PRO A 102 21.39 2.55 -11.59
N ASP A 103 20.48 2.41 -12.55
CA ASP A 103 20.75 1.95 -13.91
C ASP A 103 20.02 2.86 -14.92
N HIS A 104 20.64 4.00 -15.21
CA HIS A 104 20.06 5.03 -16.09
C HIS A 104 20.50 4.92 -17.55
N TYR A 105 21.22 3.88 -17.90
CA TYR A 105 21.72 3.71 -19.27
C TYR A 105 20.57 3.41 -20.24
N LYS A 106 20.39 4.28 -21.26
CA LYS A 106 19.28 4.20 -22.26
C LYS A 106 17.88 4.25 -21.67
N HIS A 107 17.68 5.11 -20.68
CA HIS A 107 16.38 5.33 -20.08
C HIS A 107 15.39 6.00 -21.06
N HIS A 108 14.23 5.38 -21.26
CA HIS A 108 13.10 5.97 -21.99
C HIS A 108 11.90 6.06 -21.05
N PRO A 109 11.40 7.26 -20.74
CA PRO A 109 10.33 7.42 -19.76
C PRO A 109 9.03 6.73 -20.18
N ILE A 110 8.72 6.71 -21.48
CA ILE A 110 7.49 6.09 -22.02
C ILE A 110 7.85 5.25 -23.24
N SER A 111 7.34 4.03 -23.29
CA SER A 111 7.45 3.16 -24.45
C SER A 111 6.18 2.36 -24.68
N LEU A 112 5.81 2.16 -25.95
CA LEU A 112 4.72 1.26 -26.31
C LEU A 112 5.20 -0.18 -26.26
N TYR A 113 4.41 -1.01 -25.61
CA TYR A 113 4.68 -2.44 -25.52
C TYR A 113 3.84 -3.23 -26.53
N ASN A 114 4.51 -3.96 -27.41
CA ASN A 114 3.85 -4.86 -28.33
C ASN A 114 4.18 -6.31 -27.98
N PRO A 115 3.25 -7.09 -27.39
CA PRO A 115 3.49 -8.46 -26.96
C PRO A 115 3.88 -9.41 -28.11
N ARG A 116 3.45 -9.12 -29.35
CA ARG A 116 3.79 -9.94 -30.53
C ARG A 116 5.24 -9.82 -30.97
N LYS A 117 5.83 -8.61 -30.82
CA LYS A 117 7.22 -8.32 -31.24
C LYS A 117 8.23 -8.46 -30.10
N ALA A 118 7.75 -8.52 -28.86
CA ALA A 118 8.61 -8.55 -27.68
C ALA A 118 9.33 -9.92 -27.54
N PRO A 119 10.62 -9.95 -27.18
CA PRO A 119 11.34 -11.18 -26.88
C PRO A 119 10.70 -11.91 -25.68
N ILE A 120 10.85 -13.24 -25.62
CA ILE A 120 10.23 -14.08 -24.58
C ILE A 120 10.72 -13.66 -23.18
N LEU A 121 12.02 -13.40 -23.03
CA LEU A 121 12.65 -12.96 -21.78
C LEU A 121 12.75 -11.43 -21.68
N ASN A 122 11.65 -10.73 -21.95
CA ASN A 122 11.64 -9.28 -21.82
C ASN A 122 11.44 -8.85 -20.36
N HIS A 123 12.45 -8.25 -19.76
CA HIS A 123 12.44 -7.80 -18.36
C HIS A 123 11.47 -6.63 -18.10
N HIS A 124 11.07 -5.87 -19.12
CA HIS A 124 10.06 -4.80 -18.99
C HIS A 124 8.68 -5.31 -18.56
N ARG A 125 8.40 -6.62 -18.73
CA ARG A 125 7.18 -7.24 -18.22
C ARG A 125 7.07 -7.18 -16.70
N LEU A 126 8.19 -7.19 -15.99
CA LEU A 126 8.23 -7.13 -14.53
C LEU A 126 7.84 -5.74 -13.98
N ILE A 127 7.88 -4.70 -14.83
CA ILE A 127 7.53 -3.32 -14.46
C ILE A 127 6.02 -3.10 -14.57
N VAL A 128 5.29 -3.94 -15.31
CA VAL A 128 3.84 -3.80 -15.53
C VAL A 128 3.10 -3.93 -14.19
N PRO A 129 2.33 -2.89 -13.73
CA PRO A 129 1.72 -2.89 -12.41
C PRO A 129 0.80 -4.08 -12.14
N ARG A 130 0.01 -4.49 -13.13
CA ARG A 130 -0.87 -5.65 -13.03
C ARG A 130 -0.14 -6.96 -12.70
N LEU A 131 0.94 -7.24 -13.44
CA LEU A 131 1.75 -8.46 -13.23
C LEU A 131 2.47 -8.39 -11.90
N ARG A 132 2.98 -7.21 -11.57
CA ARG A 132 3.66 -6.95 -10.33
C ARG A 132 2.75 -7.20 -9.11
N ASN A 133 1.54 -6.70 -9.14
CA ASN A 133 0.56 -6.92 -8.06
C ASN A 133 0.33 -8.43 -7.81
N ILE A 134 0.16 -9.22 -8.86
CA ILE A 134 0.02 -10.68 -8.73
C ILE A 134 1.26 -11.29 -8.09
N ILE A 135 2.44 -10.86 -8.49
CA ILE A 135 3.70 -11.37 -7.97
C ILE A 135 3.88 -10.97 -6.50
N GLU A 136 3.54 -9.74 -6.12
CA GLU A 136 3.59 -9.26 -4.74
C GLU A 136 2.64 -10.05 -3.83
N ILE A 137 1.43 -10.38 -4.31
CA ILE A 137 0.51 -11.26 -3.59
C ILE A 137 1.12 -12.65 -3.38
N CYS A 138 1.71 -13.25 -4.42
CA CYS A 138 2.37 -14.54 -4.32
C CYS A 138 3.57 -14.50 -3.34
N GLN A 139 4.39 -13.45 -3.41
CA GLN A 139 5.51 -13.26 -2.48
C GLN A 139 5.04 -13.15 -1.04
N PHE A 140 3.97 -12.39 -0.81
CA PHE A 140 3.40 -12.23 0.51
C PHE A 140 2.81 -13.55 1.04
N ALA A 141 2.17 -14.35 0.18
CA ALA A 141 1.69 -15.68 0.54
C ALA A 141 2.84 -16.62 0.93
N VAL A 142 3.98 -16.53 0.24
CA VAL A 142 5.20 -17.29 0.59
C VAL A 142 5.77 -16.83 1.94
N LEU A 143 5.78 -15.50 2.21
CA LEU A 143 6.18 -14.96 3.51
C LEU A 143 5.30 -15.54 4.63
N LEU A 144 3.98 -15.54 4.43
CA LEU A 144 3.01 -16.09 5.38
C LEU A 144 3.21 -17.60 5.62
N LEU A 145 3.51 -18.35 4.56
CA LEU A 145 3.82 -19.78 4.66
C LEU A 145 5.06 -20.00 5.53
N PHE A 146 6.15 -19.29 5.28
CA PHE A 146 7.37 -19.43 6.09
C PHE A 146 7.16 -18.94 7.53
N TYR A 147 6.40 -17.87 7.72
CA TYR A 147 5.98 -17.44 9.06
C TYR A 147 5.22 -18.54 9.80
N GLY A 148 4.20 -19.13 9.16
CA GLY A 148 3.42 -20.21 9.75
C GLY A 148 4.26 -21.45 10.09
N LEU A 149 5.15 -21.87 9.18
CA LEU A 149 6.09 -22.96 9.42
C LEU A 149 7.03 -22.67 10.61
N THR A 150 7.53 -21.44 10.72
CA THR A 150 8.38 -21.01 11.84
C THR A 150 7.63 -21.08 13.16
N MET A 151 6.35 -20.67 13.19
CA MET A 151 5.53 -20.71 14.41
C MET A 151 5.14 -22.14 14.81
N VAL A 152 4.86 -23.02 13.84
CA VAL A 152 4.52 -24.43 14.12
C VAL A 152 5.72 -25.21 14.63
N TYR A 153 6.91 -24.98 14.04
CA TYR A 153 8.15 -25.69 14.40
C TYR A 153 9.10 -24.83 15.23
N ARG A 154 8.55 -23.93 16.07
CA ARG A 154 9.35 -23.07 16.94
C ARG A 154 10.14 -23.86 17.97
N ASP A 155 11.40 -23.50 18.15
CA ASP A 155 12.26 -24.03 19.21
C ASP A 155 12.85 -22.84 20.00
N GLY A 156 12.67 -22.85 21.32
CA GLY A 156 13.20 -21.80 22.19
C GLY A 156 14.72 -21.85 22.33
N THR A 157 15.31 -23.04 22.15
CA THR A 157 16.76 -23.23 22.39
C THR A 157 17.58 -23.00 21.13
N ASN A 158 17.17 -23.56 20.00
CA ASN A 158 17.96 -23.54 18.77
C ASN A 158 17.20 -22.79 17.65
N VAL A 159 17.95 -22.19 16.75
CA VAL A 159 17.40 -21.61 15.52
C VAL A 159 17.05 -22.73 14.56
N THR A 160 15.76 -22.90 14.25
CA THR A 160 15.30 -23.92 13.31
C THR A 160 15.62 -23.55 11.86
N ARG A 161 15.66 -24.55 10.97
CA ARG A 161 15.85 -24.31 9.53
C ARG A 161 14.73 -23.43 8.95
N TYR A 162 13.50 -23.61 9.40
CA TYR A 162 12.36 -22.79 8.97
C TYR A 162 12.50 -21.35 9.42
N GLU A 163 12.98 -21.12 10.65
CA GLU A 163 13.27 -19.79 11.19
C GLU A 163 14.36 -19.08 10.37
N THR A 164 15.44 -19.78 10.00
CA THR A 164 16.51 -19.21 9.16
C THR A 164 16.00 -18.80 7.78
N ILE A 165 15.20 -19.66 7.13
CA ILE A 165 14.60 -19.36 5.82
C ILE A 165 13.64 -18.18 5.93
N PHE A 166 12.81 -18.16 6.97
CA PHE A 166 11.90 -17.05 7.24
C PHE A 166 12.65 -15.74 7.43
N CYS A 167 13.70 -15.73 8.26
CA CYS A 167 14.53 -14.53 8.50
C CYS A 167 15.16 -14.00 7.22
N ALA A 168 15.73 -14.87 6.39
CA ALA A 168 16.30 -14.47 5.11
C ALA A 168 15.25 -13.89 4.15
N TYR A 169 14.07 -14.52 4.10
CA TYR A 169 12.98 -14.08 3.24
C TYR A 169 12.35 -12.76 3.73
N ALA A 170 12.06 -12.66 5.03
CA ALA A 170 11.49 -11.48 5.65
C ALA A 170 12.42 -10.27 5.55
N SER A 171 13.73 -10.44 5.76
CA SER A 171 14.71 -9.37 5.54
C SER A 171 14.71 -8.88 4.09
N GLY A 172 14.59 -9.79 3.12
CA GLY A 172 14.47 -9.42 1.72
C GLY A 172 13.19 -8.66 1.40
N TRP A 173 12.06 -9.10 1.97
CA TRP A 173 10.78 -8.43 1.83
C TRP A 173 10.81 -7.01 2.44
N LEU A 174 11.40 -6.86 3.63
CA LEU A 174 11.57 -5.55 4.27
C LEU A 174 12.47 -4.61 3.47
N LEU A 175 13.52 -5.15 2.83
CA LEU A 175 14.36 -4.36 1.95
C LEU A 175 13.57 -3.84 0.74
N GLU A 176 12.64 -4.62 0.19
CA GLU A 176 11.75 -4.19 -0.90
C GLU A 176 10.81 -3.06 -0.44
N GLU A 177 10.20 -3.17 0.74
CA GLU A 177 9.36 -2.11 1.32
C GLU A 177 10.15 -0.83 1.64
N PHE A 178 11.34 -0.97 2.20
CA PHE A 178 12.23 0.16 2.44
C PHE A 178 12.63 0.88 1.14
N ALA A 179 12.93 0.11 0.09
CA ALA A 179 13.19 0.64 -1.24
C ALA A 179 11.99 1.43 -1.80
N ALA A 180 10.78 0.92 -1.60
CA ALA A 180 9.55 1.59 -2.03
C ALA A 180 9.33 2.93 -1.31
N ILE A 181 9.62 3.00 -0.01
CA ILE A 181 9.57 4.26 0.77
C ILE A 181 10.58 5.28 0.23
N ILE A 182 11.78 4.83 -0.13
CA ILE A 182 12.82 5.72 -0.68
C ILE A 182 12.43 6.23 -2.06
N GLU A 183 11.92 5.36 -2.94
CA GLU A 183 11.58 5.69 -4.32
C GLU A 183 10.38 6.64 -4.41
N HIS A 184 9.28 6.33 -3.73
CA HIS A 184 8.05 7.12 -3.80
C HIS A 184 7.99 8.27 -2.79
N GLY A 185 8.81 8.21 -1.74
CA GLY A 185 8.76 9.13 -0.62
C GLY A 185 7.70 8.74 0.43
N TRP A 186 7.94 9.21 1.65
CA TRP A 186 7.08 8.91 2.82
C TRP A 186 5.62 9.31 2.61
N TYR A 187 5.37 10.48 2.00
CA TYR A 187 4.03 11.00 1.79
C TYR A 187 3.18 10.09 0.88
N VAL A 188 3.73 9.64 -0.25
CA VAL A 188 3.02 8.75 -1.18
C VAL A 188 2.79 7.38 -0.54
N HIS A 189 3.80 6.85 0.15
CA HIS A 189 3.68 5.57 0.87
C HIS A 189 2.57 5.58 1.93
N THR A 190 2.42 6.67 2.69
CA THR A 190 1.35 6.80 3.70
C THR A 190 -0.04 7.03 3.11
N GLN A 191 -0.15 7.35 1.81
CA GLN A 191 -1.45 7.37 1.11
C GLN A 191 -2.07 5.98 1.00
N ASN A 192 -1.26 4.93 1.07
CA ASN A 192 -1.77 3.57 1.21
C ASN A 192 -1.99 3.26 2.70
N VAL A 193 -3.26 3.13 3.11
CA VAL A 193 -3.61 2.87 4.53
C VAL A 193 -2.97 1.60 5.05
N TRP A 194 -2.79 0.63 4.18
CA TRP A 194 -2.25 -0.66 4.59
C TRP A 194 -0.75 -0.63 4.87
N SER A 195 -0.07 0.44 4.47
CA SER A 195 1.34 0.67 4.81
C SER A 195 1.59 0.73 6.31
N PHE A 196 0.59 1.07 7.14
CA PHE A 196 0.75 0.99 8.59
C PHE A 196 0.94 -0.45 9.09
N LEU A 197 0.32 -1.43 8.43
CA LEU A 197 0.54 -2.86 8.74
C LEU A 197 1.96 -3.28 8.36
N ASP A 198 2.48 -2.78 7.24
CA ASP A 198 3.84 -3.06 6.80
C ASP A 198 4.86 -2.47 7.78
N ILE A 199 4.62 -1.23 8.26
CA ILE A 199 5.44 -0.58 9.29
C ILE A 199 5.34 -1.32 10.64
N ALA A 200 4.13 -1.76 11.03
CA ALA A 200 3.94 -2.54 12.24
C ALA A 200 4.70 -3.87 12.18
N PHE A 201 4.62 -4.58 11.06
CA PHE A 201 5.39 -5.80 10.84
C PHE A 201 6.90 -5.52 10.84
N PHE A 202 7.36 -4.42 10.24
CA PHE A 202 8.75 -4.00 10.30
C PHE A 202 9.23 -3.83 11.75
N GLY A 203 8.44 -3.16 12.60
CA GLY A 203 8.75 -2.97 14.01
C GLY A 203 8.82 -4.30 14.78
N ILE A 204 7.83 -5.17 14.61
CA ILE A 204 7.77 -6.49 15.26
C ILE A 204 8.96 -7.35 14.82
N TYR A 205 9.20 -7.44 13.51
CA TYR A 205 10.29 -8.25 12.97
C TYR A 205 11.66 -7.74 13.40
N SER A 206 11.89 -6.42 13.36
CA SER A 206 13.16 -5.83 13.78
C SER A 206 13.44 -6.09 15.25
N THR A 207 12.43 -5.95 16.12
CA THR A 207 12.54 -6.25 17.55
C THR A 207 12.83 -7.73 17.79
N TYR A 208 12.08 -8.60 17.11
CA TYR A 208 12.32 -10.05 17.15
C TYR A 208 13.75 -10.38 16.72
N PHE A 209 14.20 -9.87 15.57
CA PHE A 209 15.50 -10.16 15.00
C PHE A 209 16.66 -9.69 15.89
N MET A 210 16.53 -8.49 16.48
CA MET A 210 17.53 -7.96 17.44
C MET A 210 17.59 -8.81 18.70
N LEU A 211 16.43 -9.14 19.30
CA LEU A 211 16.37 -9.94 20.51
C LEU A 211 16.89 -11.37 20.27
N ARG A 212 16.51 -11.98 19.14
CA ARG A 212 16.91 -13.34 18.80
C ARG A 212 18.41 -13.45 18.54
N THR A 213 18.97 -12.48 17.82
CA THR A 213 20.43 -12.43 17.60
C THR A 213 21.19 -12.15 18.88
N TYR A 214 20.70 -11.27 19.73
CA TYR A 214 21.31 -10.99 21.03
C TYR A 214 21.25 -12.24 21.96
N ALA A 215 20.09 -12.90 22.03
CA ALA A 215 19.93 -14.13 22.79
C ALA A 215 20.88 -15.25 22.31
N ALA A 216 21.11 -15.37 21.00
CA ALA A 216 22.05 -16.33 20.43
C ALA A 216 23.51 -16.01 20.81
N VAL A 217 23.88 -14.74 20.96
CA VAL A 217 25.23 -14.32 21.40
C VAL A 217 25.41 -14.57 22.90
N VAL A 218 24.41 -14.23 23.71
CA VAL A 218 24.46 -14.38 25.19
C VAL A 218 24.17 -15.82 25.64
N GLN A 219 23.64 -16.66 24.75
CA GLN A 219 23.19 -18.03 25.04
C GLN A 219 22.04 -18.09 26.07
N ASP A 220 21.16 -17.08 26.06
CA ASP A 220 20.03 -16.97 26.98
C ASP A 220 18.75 -17.53 26.31
N THR A 221 18.23 -18.63 26.86
CA THR A 221 17.04 -19.31 26.35
C THR A 221 15.74 -18.57 26.65
N ASP A 222 15.69 -17.81 27.76
CA ASP A 222 14.49 -17.07 28.17
C ASP A 222 14.30 -15.85 27.25
N LEU A 223 15.39 -15.18 26.90
CA LEU A 223 15.38 -14.12 25.88
C LEU A 223 15.03 -14.65 24.49
N ALA A 224 15.51 -15.84 24.15
CA ALA A 224 15.20 -16.47 22.87
C ALA A 224 13.72 -16.83 22.74
N THR A 225 13.08 -17.35 23.80
CA THR A 225 11.63 -17.61 23.81
C THR A 225 10.81 -16.32 23.77
N SER A 226 11.22 -15.30 24.54
CA SER A 226 10.58 -13.97 24.50
C SER A 226 10.61 -13.33 23.11
N ALA A 227 11.70 -13.51 22.36
CA ALA A 227 11.79 -13.06 20.99
C ALA A 227 10.73 -13.73 20.09
N LEU A 228 10.56 -15.05 20.21
CA LEU A 228 9.54 -15.79 19.47
C LEU A 228 8.11 -15.37 19.87
N ASP A 229 7.87 -15.06 21.14
CA ASP A 229 6.57 -14.55 21.60
C ASP A 229 6.25 -13.17 20.98
N ILE A 230 7.25 -12.31 20.82
CA ILE A 230 7.09 -11.06 20.07
C ILE A 230 6.72 -11.34 18.60
N LEU A 231 7.36 -12.33 17.99
CA LEU A 231 7.03 -12.70 16.62
C LEU A 231 5.60 -13.24 16.46
N CYS A 232 5.01 -13.86 17.51
CA CYS A 232 3.60 -14.28 17.50
C CYS A 232 2.63 -13.10 17.29
N VAL A 233 3.00 -11.88 17.75
CA VAL A 233 2.19 -10.68 17.57
C VAL A 233 2.10 -10.24 16.10
N ALA A 234 2.93 -10.79 15.22
CA ALA A 234 2.85 -10.50 13.78
C ALA A 234 1.61 -11.12 13.09
N ALA A 235 1.00 -12.18 13.64
CA ALA A 235 -0.16 -12.85 13.04
C ALA A 235 -1.35 -11.91 12.76
N PRO A 236 -1.84 -11.11 13.74
CA PRO A 236 -2.93 -10.16 13.51
C PRO A 236 -2.58 -9.00 12.56
N VAL A 237 -1.32 -8.83 12.22
CA VAL A 237 -0.85 -7.83 11.25
C VAL A 237 -0.78 -8.44 9.85
N LEU A 238 -0.17 -9.62 9.71
CA LEU A 238 0.08 -10.27 8.43
C LEU A 238 -1.20 -10.83 7.78
N LEU A 239 -2.09 -11.46 8.57
CA LEU A 239 -3.30 -12.08 7.99
C LEU A 239 -4.27 -11.07 7.35
N PRO A 240 -4.63 -9.95 8.02
CA PRO A 240 -5.43 -8.92 7.37
C PRO A 240 -4.76 -8.31 6.14
N ARG A 241 -3.43 -8.13 6.16
CA ARG A 241 -2.67 -7.60 5.03
C ARG A 241 -2.87 -8.42 3.75
N LEU A 242 -2.95 -9.76 3.88
CA LEU A 242 -3.25 -10.63 2.74
C LEU A 242 -4.66 -10.35 2.17
N ALA A 243 -5.66 -10.24 3.03
CA ALA A 243 -7.04 -9.97 2.61
C ALA A 243 -7.16 -8.65 1.84
N PHE A 244 -6.45 -7.61 2.28
CA PHE A 244 -6.44 -6.31 1.63
C PHE A 244 -5.73 -6.33 0.26
N ASN A 245 -4.67 -7.11 0.12
CA ASN A 245 -3.99 -7.28 -1.17
C ASN A 245 -4.84 -8.03 -2.20
N LEU A 246 -5.71 -8.95 -1.74
CA LEU A 246 -6.59 -9.72 -2.63
C LEU A 246 -7.73 -8.90 -3.20
N MET A 247 -8.23 -7.88 -2.49
CA MET A 247 -9.42 -7.10 -2.87
C MET A 247 -9.16 -5.58 -2.83
N PRO A 248 -8.21 -5.04 -3.60
CA PRO A 248 -7.83 -3.64 -3.53
C PRO A 248 -8.93 -2.67 -3.99
N ASP A 249 -9.81 -3.09 -4.89
CA ASP A 249 -10.86 -2.27 -5.50
C ASP A 249 -12.21 -2.34 -4.75
N ASN A 250 -12.27 -3.07 -3.62
CA ASN A 250 -13.51 -3.20 -2.86
C ASN A 250 -13.85 -1.89 -2.15
N MET A 251 -15.08 -1.40 -2.36
CA MET A 251 -15.59 -0.15 -1.79
C MET A 251 -15.53 -0.14 -0.26
N LEU A 252 -15.73 -1.30 0.39
CA LEU A 252 -15.62 -1.42 1.83
C LEU A 252 -14.20 -1.09 2.33
N PHE A 253 -13.18 -1.55 1.61
CA PHE A 253 -11.79 -1.26 1.98
C PHE A 253 -11.40 0.20 1.72
N ILE A 254 -11.95 0.81 0.67
CA ILE A 254 -11.75 2.22 0.38
C ILE A 254 -12.38 3.09 1.49
N SER A 255 -13.61 2.76 1.89
CA SER A 255 -14.30 3.48 2.97
C SER A 255 -13.64 3.25 4.33
N LEU A 256 -13.17 2.04 4.60
CA LEU A 256 -12.46 1.71 5.84
C LEU A 256 -11.25 2.60 6.08
N ARG A 257 -10.53 2.99 5.01
CA ARG A 257 -9.43 3.95 5.10
C ARG A 257 -9.85 5.27 5.76
N ALA A 258 -10.89 5.91 5.25
CA ALA A 258 -11.33 7.19 5.78
C ALA A 258 -11.90 7.04 7.19
N MET A 259 -12.64 5.94 7.43
CA MET A 259 -13.18 5.59 8.74
C MET A 259 -12.06 5.35 9.77
N MET A 260 -10.93 4.74 9.38
CA MET A 260 -9.78 4.52 10.28
C MET A 260 -9.14 5.83 10.76
N ARG A 261 -9.12 6.86 9.93
CA ARG A 261 -8.64 8.18 10.36
C ARG A 261 -9.53 8.77 11.44
N ASP A 262 -10.85 8.76 11.25
CA ASP A 262 -11.81 9.28 12.22
C ASP A 262 -11.79 8.43 13.51
N PHE A 263 -11.72 7.11 13.36
CA PHE A 263 -11.55 6.19 14.49
C PHE A 263 -10.29 6.48 15.30
N SER A 264 -9.15 6.76 14.65
CA SER A 264 -7.89 7.05 15.34
C SER A 264 -7.97 8.32 16.17
N VAL A 265 -8.62 9.37 15.66
CA VAL A 265 -8.81 10.63 16.40
C VAL A 265 -9.70 10.39 17.61
N LEU A 266 -10.82 9.69 17.44
CA LEU A 266 -11.72 9.37 18.55
C LEU A 266 -11.06 8.46 19.59
N THR A 267 -10.30 7.46 19.16
CA THR A 267 -9.56 6.57 20.07
C THR A 267 -8.51 7.31 20.87
N LEU A 268 -7.80 8.26 20.25
CA LEU A 268 -6.87 9.13 20.97
C LEU A 268 -7.59 9.94 22.06
N LEU A 269 -8.74 10.55 21.73
CA LEU A 269 -9.56 11.30 22.71
C LEU A 269 -10.04 10.37 23.84
N ALA A 270 -10.50 9.18 23.50
CA ALA A 270 -10.91 8.17 24.48
C ALA A 270 -9.77 7.78 25.43
N THR A 271 -8.56 7.62 24.90
CA THR A 271 -7.36 7.30 25.70
C THR A 271 -7.03 8.44 26.67
N TRP A 272 -7.16 9.70 26.27
CA TRP A 272 -6.98 10.83 27.17
C TRP A 272 -8.04 10.86 28.29
N CYS A 273 -9.32 10.60 27.95
CA CYS A 273 -10.36 10.49 28.95
C CYS A 273 -10.09 9.33 29.92
N PHE A 274 -9.75 8.16 29.39
CA PHE A 274 -9.37 6.99 30.19
C PHE A 274 -8.24 7.33 31.18
N ALA A 275 -7.17 7.96 30.70
CA ALA A 275 -6.04 8.37 31.54
C ALA A 275 -6.46 9.34 32.67
N GLY A 276 -7.36 10.29 32.39
CA GLY A 276 -7.87 11.21 33.37
C GLY A 276 -8.66 10.52 34.52
N PHE A 277 -9.59 9.63 34.15
CA PHE A 277 -10.31 8.82 35.12
C PHE A 277 -9.41 7.87 35.91
N PHE A 278 -8.47 7.21 35.21
CA PHE A 278 -7.49 6.34 35.85
C PHE A 278 -6.65 7.05 36.89
N LEU A 279 -6.13 8.25 36.58
CA LEU A 279 -5.37 9.07 37.53
C LEU A 279 -6.21 9.48 38.73
N SER A 280 -7.48 9.89 38.49
CA SER A 280 -8.41 10.24 39.58
C SER A 280 -8.63 9.07 40.52
N MET A 281 -8.89 7.86 39.99
CA MET A 281 -9.04 6.66 40.80
C MET A 281 -7.79 6.31 41.59
N LYS A 282 -6.63 6.42 40.95
CA LYS A 282 -5.35 6.15 41.60
C LYS A 282 -5.07 7.10 42.75
N TRP A 283 -5.37 8.38 42.60
CA TRP A 283 -5.14 9.38 43.65
C TRP A 283 -6.14 9.24 44.79
N LEU A 284 -7.39 8.85 44.51
CA LEU A 284 -8.38 8.60 45.56
C LEU A 284 -7.93 7.47 46.52
N ILE A 285 -7.37 6.40 46.01
CA ILE A 285 -6.82 5.32 46.82
C ILE A 285 -5.70 5.82 47.75
N GLY A 286 -4.80 6.65 47.23
CA GLY A 286 -3.67 7.15 48.00
C GLY A 286 -4.06 7.99 49.21
N THR A 287 -5.27 8.59 49.24
CA THR A 287 -5.77 9.40 50.36
C THR A 287 -6.47 8.57 51.45
N HIS A 288 -6.90 7.34 51.16
CA HIS A 288 -7.69 6.50 52.08
C HIS A 288 -7.08 5.11 52.33
N SER A 289 -5.82 4.91 52.03
CA SER A 289 -5.12 3.59 52.07
C SER A 289 -5.06 2.98 53.51
N ASP A 290 -5.27 3.75 54.56
CA ASP A 290 -5.18 3.28 55.94
C ASP A 290 -6.30 2.28 56.33
N HIS A 291 -7.36 2.15 55.51
CA HIS A 291 -8.53 1.29 55.81
C HIS A 291 -8.70 0.10 54.81
N VAL A 292 -7.90 0.02 53.77
CA VAL A 292 -8.04 -1.03 52.74
C VAL A 292 -6.98 -2.10 52.96
N ILE A 293 -7.45 -3.32 53.32
CA ILE A 293 -6.58 -4.48 53.59
C ILE A 293 -5.81 -4.96 52.33
N ASP A 294 -6.36 -4.70 51.15
CA ASP A 294 -5.77 -5.11 49.87
C ASP A 294 -5.91 -3.98 48.85
N VAL A 295 -4.89 -3.11 48.76
CA VAL A 295 -4.89 -1.95 47.86
C VAL A 295 -4.68 -2.46 46.40
N PRO A 296 -5.66 -2.27 45.51
CA PRO A 296 -5.52 -2.70 44.12
C PRO A 296 -4.38 -2.00 43.41
N GLY A 297 -3.50 -2.77 42.79
CA GLY A 297 -2.39 -2.23 41.98
C GLY A 297 -2.89 -1.47 40.75
N SER A 298 -2.07 -0.57 40.22
CA SER A 298 -2.40 0.24 39.03
C SER A 298 -2.86 -0.61 37.84
N ALA A 299 -2.26 -1.81 37.64
CA ALA A 299 -2.66 -2.74 36.59
C ALA A 299 -4.08 -3.31 36.81
N THR A 300 -4.45 -3.57 38.06
CA THR A 300 -5.79 -4.07 38.43
C THR A 300 -6.86 -3.02 38.17
N ILE A 301 -6.60 -1.78 38.56
CA ILE A 301 -7.50 -0.64 38.31
C ILE A 301 -7.73 -0.44 36.82
N SER A 302 -6.65 -0.40 36.03
CA SER A 302 -6.70 -0.29 34.58
C SER A 302 -7.51 -1.45 33.94
N LYS A 303 -7.33 -2.66 34.43
CA LYS A 303 -8.08 -3.85 33.97
C LYS A 303 -9.59 -3.72 34.26
N TRP A 304 -9.98 -3.29 35.47
CA TRP A 304 -11.39 -3.07 35.83
C TRP A 304 -12.01 -1.97 34.97
N MET A 305 -11.31 -0.86 34.74
CA MET A 305 -11.77 0.22 33.87
C MET A 305 -11.95 -0.26 32.43
N LEU A 306 -11.01 -1.06 31.88
CA LEU A 306 -11.15 -1.64 30.54
C LEU A 306 -12.35 -2.58 30.46
N TRP A 307 -12.59 -3.40 31.47
CA TRP A 307 -13.76 -4.29 31.50
C TRP A 307 -15.07 -3.50 31.51
N ILE A 308 -15.16 -2.44 32.30
CA ILE A 308 -16.33 -1.53 32.30
C ILE A 308 -16.50 -0.84 30.95
N TRP A 309 -15.38 -0.38 30.34
CA TRP A 309 -15.40 0.27 29.04
C TRP A 309 -15.99 -0.64 27.96
N PHE A 310 -15.61 -1.89 27.96
CA PHE A 310 -16.12 -2.88 27.01
C PHE A 310 -17.40 -3.59 27.48
N GLY A 311 -17.92 -3.26 28.66
CA GLY A 311 -19.12 -3.90 29.20
C GLY A 311 -18.93 -5.38 29.53
N LEU A 312 -17.72 -5.81 29.85
CA LEU A 312 -17.38 -7.22 30.07
C LEU A 312 -17.65 -7.68 31.51
N ASP A 313 -17.38 -6.84 32.51
CA ASP A 313 -17.49 -7.21 33.91
C ASP A 313 -17.83 -6.00 34.80
N GLY A 314 -18.63 -6.26 35.82
CA GLY A 314 -19.07 -5.26 36.83
C GLY A 314 -18.18 -5.14 38.08
N THR A 315 -17.09 -5.93 38.17
CA THR A 315 -16.21 -5.96 39.36
C THR A 315 -15.69 -4.57 39.74
N GLY A 316 -15.42 -3.72 38.75
CA GLY A 316 -14.98 -2.35 38.99
C GLY A 316 -16.04 -1.48 39.67
N PHE A 317 -17.34 -1.74 39.45
CA PHE A 317 -18.43 -1.03 40.16
C PHE A 317 -18.53 -1.51 41.61
N GLU A 318 -18.47 -2.80 41.88
CA GLU A 318 -18.53 -3.37 43.21
C GLU A 318 -17.37 -2.88 44.07
N ARG A 319 -16.17 -2.87 43.50
CA ARG A 319 -14.94 -2.39 44.16
C ARG A 319 -14.74 -0.89 44.13
N SER A 320 -15.63 -0.14 43.51
CA SER A 320 -15.51 1.32 43.42
C SER A 320 -15.58 2.03 44.76
N VAL A 321 -16.26 1.42 45.74
CA VAL A 321 -16.36 1.91 47.11
C VAL A 321 -15.01 1.88 47.83
N ASP A 322 -14.11 0.94 47.44
CA ASP A 322 -12.76 0.84 48.02
C ASP A 322 -11.87 2.07 47.71
N PHE A 323 -12.20 2.83 46.67
CA PHE A 323 -11.52 4.10 46.35
C PHE A 323 -12.01 5.27 47.21
N HIS A 324 -13.32 5.42 47.30
CA HIS A 324 -14.01 6.43 48.13
C HIS A 324 -15.50 6.13 48.14
N VAL A 325 -16.13 6.22 49.31
CA VAL A 325 -17.53 5.81 49.52
C VAL A 325 -18.50 6.48 48.53
N LEU A 326 -18.31 7.75 48.20
CA LEU A 326 -19.19 8.51 47.32
C LEU A 326 -18.54 8.76 45.94
N LEU A 327 -17.29 9.22 45.91
CA LEU A 327 -16.63 9.64 44.67
C LEU A 327 -16.21 8.45 43.80
N GLY A 328 -15.86 7.32 44.40
CA GLY A 328 -15.47 6.13 43.64
C GLY A 328 -16.59 5.63 42.71
N PRO A 329 -17.78 5.29 43.26
CA PRO A 329 -18.93 4.89 42.44
C PRO A 329 -19.36 5.97 41.44
N ALA A 330 -19.38 7.24 41.84
CA ALA A 330 -19.78 8.36 40.97
C ALA A 330 -18.86 8.49 39.76
N LEU A 331 -17.54 8.39 39.95
CA LEU A 331 -16.55 8.45 38.84
C LEU A 331 -16.65 7.20 37.96
N MET A 332 -16.86 6.01 38.53
CA MET A 332 -17.03 4.78 37.73
C MET A 332 -18.28 4.81 36.85
N ILE A 333 -19.41 5.29 37.41
CA ILE A 333 -20.66 5.47 36.63
C ILE A 333 -20.46 6.51 35.53
N ALA A 334 -19.84 7.68 35.85
CA ALA A 334 -19.53 8.69 34.84
C ALA A 334 -18.63 8.15 33.73
N PHE A 335 -17.61 7.37 34.08
CA PHE A 335 -16.71 6.73 33.16
C PHE A 335 -17.44 5.72 32.25
N ALA A 336 -18.29 4.87 32.83
CA ALA A 336 -19.09 3.90 32.06
C ALA A 336 -20.06 4.59 31.09
N PHE A 337 -20.73 5.66 31.55
CA PHE A 337 -21.63 6.45 30.72
C PHE A 337 -20.86 7.10 29.54
N LEU A 338 -19.70 7.70 29.81
CA LEU A 338 -18.86 8.31 28.81
C LEU A 338 -18.39 7.29 27.76
N GLY A 339 -17.89 6.12 28.20
CA GLY A 339 -17.38 5.08 27.32
C GLY A 339 -18.48 4.38 26.54
N ASN A 340 -19.44 3.79 27.22
CA ASN A 340 -20.43 2.93 26.57
C ASN A 340 -21.53 3.72 25.85
N THR A 341 -21.97 4.85 26.35
CA THR A 341 -23.09 5.56 25.75
C THR A 341 -22.61 6.67 24.83
N LEU A 342 -21.82 7.59 25.32
CA LEU A 342 -21.47 8.79 24.58
C LEU A 342 -20.43 8.49 23.50
N PHE A 343 -19.32 7.85 23.87
CA PHE A 343 -18.23 7.55 22.91
C PHE A 343 -18.69 6.59 21.80
N LEU A 344 -19.40 5.52 22.16
CA LEU A 344 -19.88 4.54 21.16
C LEU A 344 -20.88 5.20 20.19
N THR A 345 -21.80 6.05 20.70
CA THR A 345 -22.78 6.74 19.85
C THR A 345 -22.09 7.71 18.89
N VAL A 346 -21.10 8.47 19.37
CA VAL A 346 -20.32 9.39 18.52
C VAL A 346 -19.52 8.62 17.50
N LEU A 347 -18.90 7.50 17.90
CA LEU A 347 -18.13 6.64 17.02
C LEU A 347 -19.00 6.11 15.85
N VAL A 348 -20.15 5.48 16.18
CA VAL A 348 -21.06 4.93 15.18
C VAL A 348 -21.58 6.04 14.25
N SER A 349 -22.00 7.17 14.80
CA SER A 349 -22.48 8.31 14.02
C SER A 349 -21.43 8.86 13.06
N THR A 350 -20.20 9.04 13.53
CA THR A 350 -19.10 9.56 12.71
C THR A 350 -18.73 8.58 11.60
N LEU A 351 -18.58 7.29 11.92
CA LEU A 351 -18.25 6.26 10.94
C LEU A 351 -19.34 6.13 9.88
N THR A 352 -20.61 6.15 10.27
CA THR A 352 -21.76 6.08 9.34
C THR A 352 -21.80 7.30 8.40
N ASN A 353 -21.55 8.50 8.94
CA ASN A 353 -21.52 9.71 8.13
C ASN A 353 -20.35 9.70 7.12
N THR A 354 -19.16 9.27 7.56
CA THR A 354 -17.98 9.14 6.69
C THR A 354 -18.22 8.10 5.59
N PHE A 355 -18.80 6.96 5.94
CA PHE A 355 -19.16 5.95 4.97
C PHE A 355 -20.16 6.48 3.92
N ALA A 356 -21.23 7.15 4.35
CA ALA A 356 -22.23 7.73 3.47
C ALA A 356 -21.61 8.73 2.46
N LYS A 357 -20.74 9.62 2.91
CA LYS A 357 -20.03 10.59 2.05
C LYS A 357 -19.17 9.91 0.97
N ILE A 358 -18.54 8.78 1.31
CA ILE A 358 -17.69 8.04 0.36
C ILE A 358 -18.55 7.31 -0.65
N VAL A 359 -19.65 6.69 -0.22
CA VAL A 359 -20.58 5.99 -1.11
C VAL A 359 -21.23 6.96 -2.10
N GLU A 360 -21.54 8.18 -1.69
CA GLU A 360 -22.08 9.22 -2.57
C GLU A 360 -21.13 9.52 -3.75
N ASN A 361 -19.81 9.49 -3.53
CA ASN A 361 -18.78 9.76 -4.54
C ASN A 361 -17.99 8.49 -4.94
N ALA A 362 -18.63 7.32 -4.83
CA ALA A 362 -17.98 6.02 -4.98
C ALA A 362 -17.15 5.88 -6.27
N THR A 363 -17.71 6.29 -7.41
CA THR A 363 -17.05 6.16 -8.72
C THR A 363 -15.74 6.96 -8.78
N ALA A 364 -15.78 8.20 -8.32
CA ALA A 364 -14.58 9.05 -8.30
C ALA A 364 -13.52 8.51 -7.32
N GLU A 365 -13.95 7.93 -6.21
CA GLU A 365 -13.08 7.32 -5.22
C GLU A 365 -12.38 6.07 -5.76
N VAL A 366 -13.13 5.19 -6.44
CA VAL A 366 -12.58 3.99 -7.10
C VAL A 366 -11.57 4.38 -8.18
N HIS A 367 -11.89 5.36 -9.02
CA HIS A 367 -10.97 5.84 -10.05
C HIS A 367 -9.70 6.48 -9.48
N PHE A 368 -9.85 7.26 -8.42
CA PHE A 368 -8.71 7.81 -7.68
C PHE A 368 -7.82 6.69 -7.13
N ARG A 369 -8.42 5.73 -6.45
CA ARG A 369 -7.68 4.60 -5.87
C ARG A 369 -6.95 3.78 -6.92
N ARG A 370 -7.60 3.52 -8.06
CA ARG A 370 -6.99 2.82 -9.19
C ARG A 370 -5.77 3.55 -9.75
N ALA A 371 -5.86 4.87 -9.87
CA ALA A 371 -4.72 5.69 -10.28
C ALA A 371 -3.57 5.58 -9.26
N VAL A 372 -3.86 5.74 -7.97
CA VAL A 372 -2.84 5.60 -6.90
C VAL A 372 -2.15 4.24 -6.98
N LEU A 373 -2.91 3.13 -7.02
CA LEU A 373 -2.35 1.78 -7.09
C LEU A 373 -1.52 1.55 -8.36
N THR A 374 -1.95 2.13 -9.49
CA THR A 374 -1.20 2.01 -10.75
C THR A 374 0.15 2.70 -10.65
N PHE A 375 0.20 3.92 -10.13
CA PHE A 375 1.44 4.68 -10.03
C PHE A 375 2.35 4.18 -8.89
N GLU A 376 1.79 3.74 -7.77
CA GLU A 376 2.53 3.06 -6.70
C GLU A 376 3.13 1.72 -7.19
N GLY A 377 2.41 1.02 -8.07
CA GLY A 377 2.87 -0.22 -8.70
C GLY A 377 3.97 -0.03 -9.74
N VAL A 378 4.20 1.21 -10.21
CA VAL A 378 5.31 1.54 -11.12
C VAL A 378 6.57 1.77 -10.30
N LYS A 379 7.32 0.73 -10.06
CA LYS A 379 8.61 0.77 -9.34
C LYS A 379 9.74 0.58 -10.35
N SER A 380 10.57 1.59 -10.54
CA SER A 380 11.57 1.64 -11.61
C SER A 380 12.95 1.19 -11.19
N ASP A 381 13.28 1.24 -9.90
CA ASP A 381 14.59 0.81 -9.40
C ASP A 381 14.85 -0.67 -9.72
N SER A 382 16.09 -0.96 -10.08
CA SER A 382 16.56 -2.30 -10.43
C SER A 382 16.40 -3.32 -9.31
N ILE A 383 16.39 -2.88 -8.04
CA ILE A 383 16.25 -3.76 -6.88
C ILE A 383 14.93 -4.53 -6.90
N PHE A 384 13.86 -3.90 -7.37
CA PHE A 384 12.54 -4.54 -7.44
C PHE A 384 12.41 -5.65 -8.48
N ALA A 385 13.37 -5.77 -9.38
CA ALA A 385 13.43 -6.90 -10.30
C ALA A 385 13.97 -8.16 -9.63
N TYR A 386 14.64 -8.04 -8.48
CA TYR A 386 15.15 -9.16 -7.71
C TYR A 386 14.20 -9.49 -6.57
N ARG A 387 13.76 -10.75 -6.49
CA ARG A 387 12.78 -11.20 -5.51
C ARG A 387 13.42 -11.57 -4.18
N PRO A 388 12.73 -11.42 -3.04
CA PRO A 388 13.21 -11.95 -1.78
C PRO A 388 13.53 -13.46 -1.86
N PRO A 389 14.64 -13.94 -1.29
CA PRO A 389 15.71 -13.21 -0.62
C PRO A 389 16.83 -12.72 -1.57
N LEU A 390 16.70 -12.93 -2.89
CA LEU A 390 17.75 -12.61 -3.89
C LEU A 390 18.04 -11.10 -4.03
N ASN A 391 17.13 -10.24 -3.60
CA ASN A 391 17.32 -8.79 -3.58
C ASN A 391 18.45 -8.36 -2.63
N ILE A 392 18.62 -9.03 -1.48
CA ILE A 392 19.75 -8.79 -0.57
C ILE A 392 21.07 -9.15 -1.26
N LEU A 393 21.10 -10.31 -1.91
CA LEU A 393 22.28 -10.75 -2.66
C LEU A 393 22.58 -9.79 -3.82
N ALA A 394 21.55 -9.36 -4.53
CA ALA A 394 21.69 -8.37 -5.60
C ALA A 394 22.25 -7.04 -5.07
N LEU A 395 21.78 -6.56 -3.93
CA LEU A 395 22.29 -5.34 -3.31
C LEU A 395 23.77 -5.47 -2.98
N VAL A 396 24.17 -6.56 -2.31
CA VAL A 396 25.57 -6.80 -1.88
C VAL A 396 26.50 -6.95 -3.07
N ILE A 397 26.05 -7.53 -4.18
CA ILE A 397 26.92 -7.77 -5.37
C ILE A 397 26.89 -6.57 -6.32
N LEU A 398 25.71 -6.03 -6.65
CA LEU A 398 25.57 -5.03 -7.71
C LEU A 398 26.00 -3.62 -7.24
N LEU A 399 25.83 -3.31 -5.94
CA LEU A 399 26.23 -2.00 -5.44
C LEU A 399 27.75 -1.75 -5.56
N PRO A 400 28.65 -2.64 -5.11
CA PRO A 400 30.09 -2.47 -5.34
C PRO A 400 30.46 -2.61 -6.83
N LEU A 401 29.78 -3.49 -7.59
CA LEU A 401 30.04 -3.68 -9.00
C LEU A 401 29.79 -2.41 -9.84
N LYS A 402 28.84 -1.56 -9.42
CA LYS A 402 28.61 -0.24 -10.02
C LYS A 402 29.85 0.65 -10.01
N PHE A 403 30.61 0.64 -8.91
CA PHE A 403 31.82 1.45 -8.81
C PHE A 403 33.01 0.84 -9.58
N ALA A 404 32.99 -0.48 -9.83
CA ALA A 404 34.03 -1.18 -10.55
C ALA A 404 33.84 -1.19 -12.08
N LEU A 405 32.60 -1.13 -12.58
CA LEU A 405 32.26 -1.25 -13.98
C LEU A 405 31.83 0.07 -14.62
N SER A 406 32.10 0.21 -15.94
CA SER A 406 31.51 1.32 -16.70
C SER A 406 29.98 1.17 -16.81
N ALA A 407 29.24 2.29 -16.93
CA ALA A 407 27.78 2.32 -16.98
C ALA A 407 27.18 1.36 -18.03
N ARG A 408 27.85 1.22 -19.19
CA ARG A 408 27.42 0.29 -20.26
C ARG A 408 27.54 -1.18 -19.85
N TRP A 409 28.65 -1.56 -19.22
CA TRP A 409 28.87 -2.93 -18.78
C TRP A 409 28.02 -3.29 -17.59
N PHE A 410 27.88 -2.37 -16.63
CA PHE A 410 26.98 -2.53 -15.51
C PHE A 410 25.55 -2.80 -15.97
N HIS A 411 25.02 -2.00 -16.90
CA HIS A 411 23.69 -2.21 -17.49
C HIS A 411 23.55 -3.60 -18.14
N LYS A 412 24.54 -4.06 -18.91
CA LYS A 412 24.49 -5.39 -19.52
C LYS A 412 24.44 -6.52 -18.47
N VAL A 413 25.27 -6.43 -17.44
CA VAL A 413 25.30 -7.39 -16.33
C VAL A 413 23.98 -7.39 -15.58
N ASN A 414 23.47 -6.22 -15.22
CA ASN A 414 22.21 -6.05 -14.51
C ASN A 414 21.02 -6.64 -15.31
N VAL A 415 20.91 -6.31 -16.60
CA VAL A 415 19.86 -6.87 -17.46
C VAL A 415 20.00 -8.38 -17.63
N GLY A 416 21.23 -8.88 -17.76
CA GLY A 416 21.52 -10.32 -17.81
C GLY A 416 21.08 -11.04 -16.54
N ALA A 417 21.43 -10.49 -15.38
CA ALA A 417 21.04 -11.02 -14.06
C ALA A 417 19.51 -10.99 -13.87
N LYS A 418 18.84 -9.87 -14.20
CA LYS A 418 17.37 -9.77 -14.15
C LYS A 418 16.71 -10.88 -14.99
N ARG A 419 17.20 -11.13 -16.20
CA ARG A 419 16.67 -12.18 -17.08
C ARG A 419 16.92 -13.57 -16.53
N PHE A 420 18.10 -13.82 -15.98
CA PHE A 420 18.48 -15.12 -15.44
C PHE A 420 17.65 -15.49 -14.21
N PHE A 421 17.61 -14.62 -13.19
CA PHE A 421 16.89 -14.89 -11.95
C PHE A 421 15.37 -14.95 -12.12
N ASN A 422 14.83 -14.17 -13.07
CA ASN A 422 13.38 -14.17 -13.35
C ASN A 422 13.00 -15.02 -14.57
N ALA A 423 13.92 -15.83 -15.13
CA ALA A 423 13.67 -16.63 -16.32
C ALA A 423 12.40 -17.49 -16.25
N PRO A 424 12.15 -18.29 -15.18
CA PRO A 424 10.95 -19.12 -15.11
C PRO A 424 9.67 -18.30 -15.13
N MET A 425 9.65 -17.17 -14.43
CA MET A 425 8.50 -16.28 -14.36
C MET A 425 8.27 -15.53 -15.68
N LEU A 426 9.34 -15.02 -16.30
CA LEU A 426 9.27 -14.37 -17.62
C LEU A 426 8.80 -15.34 -18.71
N LEU A 427 9.22 -16.61 -18.62
CA LEU A 427 8.75 -17.67 -19.52
C LEU A 427 7.25 -17.93 -19.32
N ALA A 428 6.79 -18.08 -18.07
CA ALA A 428 5.37 -18.29 -17.77
C ALA A 428 4.51 -17.14 -18.30
N ILE A 429 4.92 -15.89 -18.04
CA ILE A 429 4.22 -14.69 -18.53
C ILE A 429 4.24 -14.64 -20.06
N GLY A 430 5.41 -14.89 -20.67
CA GLY A 430 5.57 -14.86 -22.13
C GLY A 430 4.74 -15.93 -22.84
N LEU A 431 4.65 -17.12 -22.26
CA LEU A 431 3.81 -18.21 -22.79
C LEU A 431 2.31 -17.86 -22.63
N TYR A 432 1.92 -17.34 -21.48
CA TYR A 432 0.54 -16.89 -21.22
C TYR A 432 0.09 -15.81 -22.22
N GLU A 433 0.90 -14.77 -22.41
CA GLU A 433 0.62 -13.70 -23.39
C GLU A 433 0.51 -14.25 -24.83
N ARG A 434 1.42 -15.14 -25.22
CA ARG A 434 1.39 -15.75 -26.56
C ARG A 434 0.21 -16.68 -26.74
N HIS A 435 -0.16 -17.46 -25.75
CA HIS A 435 -1.33 -18.31 -25.77
C HIS A 435 -2.62 -17.49 -25.94
N GLN A 436 -2.75 -16.38 -25.22
CA GLN A 436 -3.90 -15.48 -25.40
C GLN A 436 -3.94 -14.84 -26.80
N LEU A 437 -2.79 -14.45 -27.34
CA LEU A 437 -2.68 -13.92 -28.70
C LEU A 437 -3.00 -14.94 -29.78
N TRP A 438 -2.68 -16.21 -29.53
CA TRP A 438 -3.00 -17.31 -30.44
C TRP A 438 -4.53 -17.57 -30.51
N GLN A 439 -5.20 -17.44 -29.41
CA GLN A 439 -6.67 -17.62 -29.33
C GLN A 439 -7.48 -16.41 -29.82
N ALA A 440 -6.86 -15.24 -29.97
CA ALA A 440 -7.52 -14.05 -30.46
C ALA A 440 -7.68 -14.09 -32.00
N PRO A 441 -8.90 -13.93 -32.55
CA PRO A 441 -9.11 -13.88 -33.99
C PRO A 441 -8.30 -12.73 -34.63
N LYS A 442 -7.70 -13.01 -35.80
CA LYS A 442 -6.75 -12.12 -36.49
C LYS A 442 -7.31 -10.74 -36.87
N ASN A 443 -8.61 -10.56 -36.92
CA ASN A 443 -9.28 -9.35 -37.43
C ASN A 443 -9.73 -8.34 -36.37
N GLU A 444 -9.49 -8.57 -35.08
CA GLU A 444 -9.97 -7.68 -34.01
C GLU A 444 -8.84 -7.07 -33.21
N THR A 445 -8.16 -6.08 -33.78
CA THR A 445 -7.19 -5.25 -33.04
C THR A 445 -7.83 -4.46 -31.89
N ASN A 446 -9.15 -4.30 -31.89
CA ASN A 446 -9.91 -3.59 -30.85
C ASN A 446 -10.56 -4.49 -29.81
N ARG A 447 -10.72 -5.81 -30.05
CA ARG A 447 -11.34 -6.74 -29.08
C ARG A 447 -10.39 -7.33 -28.05
N TRP A 448 -9.13 -6.96 -28.05
CA TRP A 448 -8.19 -7.31 -27.00
C TRP A 448 -8.68 -6.87 -25.62
N TYR A 449 -9.53 -5.89 -25.61
CA TYR A 449 -10.14 -5.29 -24.42
C TYR A 449 -11.16 -6.17 -23.71
N LYS A 450 -11.82 -7.10 -24.41
CA LYS A 450 -12.99 -7.83 -23.86
C LYS A 450 -12.69 -9.20 -23.24
N ARG A 451 -11.49 -9.79 -23.40
CA ARG A 451 -11.26 -11.22 -23.04
C ARG A 451 -10.26 -11.47 -21.92
N THR A 452 -10.06 -10.54 -21.03
CA THR A 452 -9.09 -10.71 -19.91
C THR A 452 -9.75 -11.09 -18.59
N SER A 453 -10.73 -12.01 -18.58
CA SER A 453 -11.44 -12.13 -17.33
C SER A 453 -11.86 -13.52 -16.87
N LEU A 454 -11.00 -14.51 -16.90
CA LEU A 454 -11.23 -15.66 -16.02
C LEU A 454 -10.97 -15.26 -14.55
N PHE A 455 -9.96 -14.46 -14.29
CA PHE A 455 -9.65 -13.98 -12.94
C PHE A 455 -10.56 -12.82 -12.50
N GLN A 456 -11.00 -11.98 -13.41
CA GLN A 456 -11.99 -10.92 -13.15
C GLN A 456 -13.39 -11.49 -12.90
N TRP A 457 -13.73 -12.59 -13.55
CA TRP A 457 -15.05 -13.24 -13.39
C TRP A 457 -15.24 -13.89 -12.01
N THR A 458 -14.16 -14.41 -11.43
CA THR A 458 -14.23 -15.06 -10.11
C THR A 458 -14.36 -14.04 -8.97
N PHE A 459 -13.90 -12.80 -9.15
CA PHE A 459 -13.92 -11.76 -8.11
C PHE A 459 -14.91 -10.60 -8.39
N SER A 460 -15.36 -10.36 -9.63
CA SER A 460 -16.33 -9.31 -9.94
C SER A 460 -17.74 -9.63 -9.47
N GLY A 461 -18.07 -10.91 -9.25
CA GLY A 461 -19.37 -11.34 -8.72
C GLY A 461 -19.66 -10.89 -7.29
N PHE A 462 -18.65 -10.37 -6.57
CA PHE A 462 -18.80 -9.80 -5.21
C PHE A 462 -18.76 -8.27 -5.18
N SER A 463 -18.54 -7.60 -6.30
CA SER A 463 -18.54 -6.14 -6.37
C SER A 463 -19.88 -5.63 -6.91
N PRO A 464 -20.62 -4.79 -6.16
CA PRO A 464 -21.83 -4.14 -6.67
C PRO A 464 -21.58 -3.24 -7.89
N HIS A 465 -20.30 -2.98 -8.22
CA HIS A 465 -19.88 -2.23 -9.41
C HIS A 465 -19.68 -3.11 -10.65
N GLY A 466 -19.62 -4.43 -10.51
CA GLY A 466 -19.51 -5.35 -11.66
C GLY A 466 -20.69 -5.22 -12.62
N ASP A 467 -21.89 -5.04 -12.07
CA ASP A 467 -23.13 -4.88 -12.85
C ASP A 467 -23.18 -3.51 -13.54
N ILE A 468 -22.71 -2.45 -12.89
CA ILE A 468 -22.64 -1.10 -13.47
C ILE A 468 -21.58 -1.06 -14.58
N GLN A 469 -20.45 -1.68 -14.39
CA GLN A 469 -19.38 -1.74 -15.40
C GLN A 469 -19.81 -2.60 -16.60
N ALA A 470 -20.59 -3.65 -16.39
CA ALA A 470 -21.18 -4.46 -17.45
C ALA A 470 -22.17 -3.65 -18.32
N VAL A 471 -22.91 -2.71 -17.74
CA VAL A 471 -23.82 -1.81 -18.48
C VAL A 471 -23.04 -0.83 -19.38
N PHE A 472 -21.89 -0.32 -18.93
CA PHE A 472 -21.02 0.56 -19.72
C PHE A 472 -20.20 -0.19 -20.78
N ASP A 473 -20.03 -1.51 -20.63
CA ASP A 473 -19.36 -2.37 -21.61
C ASP A 473 -20.30 -2.87 -22.74
N ILE A 474 -21.61 -2.61 -22.63
CA ILE A 474 -22.60 -2.91 -23.67
C ILE A 474 -22.46 -1.82 -24.75
N GLU A 475 -22.12 -2.22 -25.98
CA GLU A 475 -22.16 -1.30 -27.13
C GLU A 475 -23.58 -0.78 -27.29
N PRO A 476 -23.80 0.55 -27.39
CA PRO A 476 -25.10 1.09 -27.65
C PRO A 476 -25.63 0.53 -28.98
N PRO A 477 -26.93 0.22 -29.08
CA PRO A 477 -27.50 -0.31 -30.32
C PRO A 477 -27.23 0.68 -31.46
N LYS A 478 -26.84 0.15 -32.62
CA LYS A 478 -26.38 0.93 -33.79
C LYS A 478 -27.35 2.02 -34.24
N ASN A 479 -28.62 1.88 -33.88
CA ASN A 479 -29.70 2.80 -34.27
C ASN A 479 -29.70 4.14 -33.51
N VAL A 480 -28.88 4.30 -32.48
CA VAL A 480 -28.76 5.57 -31.72
C VAL A 480 -27.87 6.57 -32.44
N PHE A 481 -26.98 6.11 -33.33
CA PHE A 481 -26.10 7.00 -34.09
C PHE A 481 -26.66 7.55 -35.39
N GLU A 482 -27.74 6.99 -35.92
CA GLU A 482 -28.38 7.45 -37.17
C GLU A 482 -29.38 8.59 -36.96
N GLY A 483 -29.67 9.00 -35.74
CA GLY A 483 -30.65 10.05 -35.41
C GLY A 483 -30.05 11.45 -35.15
N SER A 484 -28.74 11.67 -35.31
CA SER A 484 -28.09 12.94 -35.04
C SER A 484 -27.30 13.51 -36.24
N SER A 485 -27.71 13.21 -37.46
CA SER A 485 -27.22 13.88 -38.67
C SER A 485 -28.19 14.95 -39.13
#